data_0bfc0a0656407f88b5442f60b848a84f
#
_entry.id   0bfc0a0656407f88b5442f60b848a84f
#
_cell.length_a   1.000
_cell.length_b   1.000
_cell.length_c   1.000
_cell.angle_alpha   90.00
_cell.angle_beta   90.00
_cell.angle_gamma   90.00
#
_symmetry.space_group_name_H-M   'P 1'
#
loop_
_entity.id
_entity.type
_entity.pdbx_description
1 polymer ?
#
loop_
_entity_poly.entity_id
_entity_poly.type
_entity_poly.pdbx_seq_one_letter_code
_entity_poly.pdbx_strand_id
1 'polypeptide(L)'
;MKITVLLLPALALGACAPVYVAPAPPPYHAVGTEPFWNLLIDEHDVTFTQPDAQPIRQPTPKVIHGFAGEIYNTPRINVNIVHGSCSDGMSDRTYLDKVQIRVDGRQFNGCGGL
;
A
#
# COMPACT_ATOMS: atom_id res chain seq x y z
N MET A 1 -2.16 67.13 33.95
CA MET A 1 -2.93 66.37 32.92
C MET A 1 -2.29 65.02 32.78
N LYS A 2 -2.87 63.98 33.38
CA LYS A 2 -2.32 62.64 33.32
C LYS A 2 -3.04 61.90 32.17
N ILE A 3 -2.31 61.55 31.12
CA ILE A 3 -2.82 60.73 30.04
C ILE A 3 -2.62 59.28 30.43
N THR A 4 -3.71 58.58 30.76
CA THR A 4 -3.68 57.16 31.04
C THR A 4 -3.83 56.45 29.71
N VAL A 5 -2.73 55.89 29.23
CA VAL A 5 -2.76 55.01 28.03
C VAL A 5 -3.22 53.61 28.49
N LEU A 6 -4.45 53.26 28.15
CA LEU A 6 -4.94 51.89 28.32
C LEU A 6 -4.37 51.04 27.20
N LEU A 7 -3.38 50.20 27.52
CA LEU A 7 -2.96 49.12 26.65
C LEU A 7 -3.99 48.00 26.76
N LEU A 8 -4.77 47.81 25.69
CA LEU A 8 -5.59 46.61 25.55
C LEU A 8 -4.69 45.45 25.10
N PRO A 9 -4.69 44.32 25.83
CA PRO A 9 -4.00 43.15 25.33
C PRO A 9 -4.78 42.60 24.14
N ALA A 10 -4.13 42.56 23.00
CA ALA A 10 -4.64 41.82 21.83
C ALA A 10 -4.59 40.32 22.14
N LEU A 11 -5.72 39.71 22.46
CA LEU A 11 -5.84 38.25 22.51
C LEU A 11 -5.71 37.73 21.09
N ALA A 12 -4.53 37.22 20.77
CA ALA A 12 -4.35 36.40 19.55
C ALA A 12 -5.03 35.05 19.79
N LEU A 13 -6.25 34.91 19.30
CA LEU A 13 -6.93 33.62 19.21
C LEU A 13 -6.23 32.83 18.11
N GLY A 14 -5.28 31.98 18.49
CA GLY A 14 -4.73 30.97 17.61
C GLY A 14 -5.83 30.00 17.24
N ALA A 15 -6.41 30.13 16.05
CA ALA A 15 -7.33 29.15 15.52
C ALA A 15 -6.54 27.91 15.09
N CYS A 16 -6.54 26.84 15.91
CA CYS A 16 -6.14 25.52 15.47
C CYS A 16 -7.20 25.01 14.49
N ALA A 17 -6.97 25.21 13.18
CA ALA A 17 -7.79 24.57 12.18
C ALA A 17 -7.50 23.06 12.24
N PRO A 18 -8.52 22.17 12.31
CA PRO A 18 -8.29 20.74 12.24
C PRO A 18 -7.68 20.41 10.89
N VAL A 19 -6.49 19.77 10.92
CA VAL A 19 -5.86 19.26 9.70
C VAL A 19 -6.65 18.03 9.28
N TYR A 20 -7.29 18.10 8.11
CA TYR A 20 -7.94 16.94 7.52
C TYR A 20 -6.86 15.98 7.04
N VAL A 21 -6.72 14.85 7.74
CA VAL A 21 -5.89 13.74 7.29
C VAL A 21 -6.79 12.81 6.48
N ALA A 22 -6.53 12.72 5.17
CA ALA A 22 -7.24 11.78 4.33
C ALA A 22 -7.01 10.36 4.85
N PRO A 23 -8.04 9.49 4.87
CA PRO A 23 -7.83 8.09 5.26
C PRO A 23 -6.84 7.43 4.31
N ALA A 24 -6.00 6.53 4.85
CA ALA A 24 -5.08 5.73 4.05
C ALA A 24 -5.85 4.95 2.98
N PRO A 25 -5.29 4.79 1.77
CA PRO A 25 -5.90 3.94 0.75
C PRO A 25 -6.02 2.50 1.27
N PRO A 26 -7.04 1.75 0.83
CA PRO A 26 -7.17 0.35 1.23
C PRO A 26 -5.95 -0.45 0.80
N PRO A 27 -5.52 -1.46 1.57
CA PRO A 27 -4.41 -2.31 1.20
C PRO A 27 -4.66 -3.04 -0.11
N TYR A 28 -3.60 -3.25 -0.89
CA TYR A 28 -3.65 -4.08 -2.09
C TYR A 28 -3.41 -5.54 -1.71
N HIS A 29 -4.27 -6.42 -2.19
CA HIS A 29 -4.20 -7.85 -1.95
C HIS A 29 -3.94 -8.63 -3.24
N ALA A 30 -3.03 -9.61 -3.15
CA ALA A 30 -2.81 -10.59 -4.21
C ALA A 30 -2.65 -11.97 -3.61
N VAL A 31 -2.98 -12.98 -4.39
CA VAL A 31 -2.93 -14.39 -3.98
C VAL A 31 -2.43 -15.28 -5.11
N GLY A 32 -1.83 -16.40 -4.74
CA GLY A 32 -1.49 -17.47 -5.66
C GLY A 32 -1.85 -18.84 -5.09
N THR A 33 -1.97 -19.84 -5.93
CA THR A 33 -2.49 -21.16 -5.56
C THR A 33 -1.53 -22.32 -5.74
N GLU A 34 -0.44 -22.14 -6.49
CA GLU A 34 0.56 -23.23 -6.72
C GLU A 34 1.98 -22.66 -6.75
N PRO A 35 2.66 -22.59 -5.62
CA PRO A 35 2.21 -22.85 -4.24
C PRO A 35 1.31 -21.70 -3.72
N PHE A 36 0.58 -21.95 -2.63
CA PHE A 36 -0.22 -20.92 -2.00
C PHE A 36 0.66 -19.81 -1.43
N TRP A 37 0.29 -18.57 -1.70
CA TRP A 37 0.91 -17.39 -1.14
C TRP A 37 -0.09 -16.24 -1.07
N ASN A 38 0.20 -15.28 -0.19
CA ASN A 38 -0.52 -14.03 -0.06
C ASN A 38 0.46 -12.86 -0.11
N LEU A 39 0.04 -11.79 -0.72
CA LEU A 39 0.76 -10.52 -0.71
C LEU A 39 -0.18 -9.42 -0.24
N LEU A 40 0.31 -8.60 0.67
CA LEU A 40 -0.38 -7.41 1.15
C LEU A 40 0.54 -6.21 0.96
N ILE A 41 0.05 -5.17 0.28
CA ILE A 41 0.75 -3.91 0.15
C ILE A 41 -0.09 -2.83 0.80
N ASP A 42 0.41 -2.26 1.89
CA ASP A 42 -0.17 -1.06 2.49
C ASP A 42 0.81 0.11 2.39
N GLU A 43 0.50 1.24 3.02
CA GLU A 43 1.37 2.41 2.95
C GLU A 43 2.70 2.23 3.70
N HIS A 44 2.79 1.24 4.60
CA HIS A 44 3.97 1.01 5.44
C HIS A 44 4.80 -0.16 4.97
N ASP A 45 4.16 -1.29 4.64
CA ASP A 45 4.84 -2.54 4.34
C ASP A 45 4.28 -3.28 3.14
N VAL A 46 5.18 -3.97 2.45
CA VAL A 46 4.89 -5.06 1.52
C VAL A 46 5.15 -6.36 2.28
N THR A 47 4.12 -7.17 2.46
CA THR A 47 4.19 -8.41 3.24
C THR A 47 3.84 -9.61 2.38
N PHE A 48 4.78 -10.55 2.30
CA PHE A 48 4.60 -11.83 1.60
C PHE A 48 4.47 -12.95 2.62
N THR A 49 3.45 -13.78 2.48
CA THR A 49 3.13 -14.85 3.41
C THR A 49 2.91 -16.15 2.65
N GLN A 50 3.48 -17.24 3.16
CA GLN A 50 3.23 -18.61 2.71
C GLN A 50 2.84 -19.47 3.90
N PRO A 51 2.09 -20.58 3.69
CA PRO A 51 1.87 -21.57 4.75
C PRO A 51 3.19 -22.09 5.31
N ASP A 52 3.24 -22.30 6.62
CA ASP A 52 4.38 -22.90 7.33
C ASP A 52 5.70 -22.11 7.21
N ALA A 53 5.64 -20.85 6.84
CA ALA A 53 6.81 -19.99 6.72
C ALA A 53 6.60 -18.66 7.45
N GLN A 54 7.69 -18.05 7.89
CA GLN A 54 7.65 -16.71 8.49
C GLN A 54 7.30 -15.67 7.42
N PRO A 55 6.44 -14.69 7.71
CA PRO A 55 6.18 -13.60 6.79
C PRO A 55 7.45 -12.84 6.44
N ILE A 56 7.57 -12.45 5.18
CA ILE A 56 8.64 -11.58 4.70
C ILE A 56 8.04 -10.19 4.55
N ARG A 57 8.59 -9.22 5.27
CA ARG A 57 8.08 -7.86 5.32
C ARG A 57 9.15 -6.87 4.91
N GLN A 58 8.83 -6.00 3.98
CA GLN A 58 9.72 -4.95 3.48
C GLN A 58 8.99 -3.62 3.53
N PRO A 59 9.69 -2.51 3.84
CA PRO A 59 9.07 -1.19 3.74
C PRO A 59 8.52 -0.94 2.34
N THR A 60 7.32 -0.36 2.26
CA THR A 60 6.68 -0.06 0.97
C THR A 60 7.50 1.00 0.24
N PRO A 61 8.00 0.68 -0.97
CA PRO A 61 8.76 1.63 -1.77
C PRO A 61 7.82 2.60 -2.48
N LYS A 62 8.41 3.62 -3.09
CA LYS A 62 7.67 4.45 -4.02
C LYS A 62 7.20 3.59 -5.20
N VAL A 63 5.90 3.66 -5.50
CA VAL A 63 5.33 2.93 -6.63
C VAL A 63 5.90 3.44 -7.95
N ILE A 64 6.21 2.50 -8.85
CA ILE A 64 6.59 2.80 -10.22
C ILE A 64 5.37 2.54 -11.11
N HIS A 65 4.89 3.59 -11.78
CA HIS A 65 3.79 3.46 -12.72
C HIS A 65 4.32 3.02 -14.06
N GLY A 66 3.97 1.78 -14.44
CA GLY A 66 4.28 1.22 -15.75
C GLY A 66 3.14 1.47 -16.75
N PHE A 67 3.35 1.04 -18.00
CA PHE A 67 2.35 1.17 -19.05
C PHE A 67 1.07 0.37 -18.78
N ALA A 68 1.21 -0.81 -18.17
CA ALA A 68 0.12 -1.76 -17.95
C ALA A 68 -0.29 -1.90 -16.49
N GLY A 69 0.39 -1.24 -15.56
CA GLY A 69 0.11 -1.37 -14.13
C GLY A 69 1.20 -0.77 -13.27
N GLU A 70 1.41 -1.34 -12.09
CA GLU A 70 2.32 -0.82 -11.08
C GLU A 70 3.42 -1.82 -10.74
N ILE A 71 4.58 -1.27 -10.36
CA ILE A 71 5.75 -2.04 -9.93
C ILE A 71 6.18 -1.56 -8.55
N TYR A 72 6.40 -2.50 -7.64
CA TYR A 72 6.96 -2.24 -6.31
C TYR A 72 8.26 -3.02 -6.17
N ASN A 73 9.38 -2.30 -6.05
CA ASN A 73 10.69 -2.92 -5.90
C ASN A 73 11.22 -2.74 -4.50
N THR A 74 11.40 -3.83 -3.79
CA THR A 74 12.12 -3.86 -2.51
C THR A 74 13.36 -4.76 -2.64
N PRO A 75 14.30 -4.73 -1.68
CA PRO A 75 15.47 -5.60 -1.73
C PRO A 75 15.14 -7.10 -1.83
N ARG A 76 14.06 -7.56 -1.21
CA ARG A 76 13.70 -8.99 -1.19
C ARG A 76 12.44 -9.33 -1.98
N ILE A 77 11.54 -8.36 -2.17
CA ILE A 77 10.25 -8.57 -2.82
C ILE A 77 10.13 -7.63 -4.02
N ASN A 78 9.93 -8.19 -5.19
CA ASN A 78 9.66 -7.43 -6.40
C ASN A 78 8.26 -7.78 -6.88
N VAL A 79 7.39 -6.78 -7.03
CA VAL A 79 5.99 -6.98 -7.41
C VAL A 79 5.71 -6.30 -8.73
N ASN A 80 5.16 -7.05 -9.68
CA ASN A 80 4.69 -6.53 -10.96
C ASN A 80 3.19 -6.80 -11.08
N ILE A 81 2.40 -5.74 -11.11
CA ILE A 81 0.95 -5.77 -11.22
C ILE A 81 0.59 -5.34 -12.64
N VAL A 82 -0.13 -6.20 -13.36
CA VAL A 82 -0.63 -5.91 -14.70
C VAL A 82 -2.16 -5.92 -14.66
N HIS A 83 -2.77 -4.80 -15.02
CA HIS A 83 -4.23 -4.68 -15.06
C HIS A 83 -4.79 -5.56 -16.17
N GLY A 84 -5.59 -6.52 -15.78
CA GLY A 84 -6.20 -7.47 -16.71
C GLY A 84 -6.86 -8.62 -15.94
N SER A 85 -7.93 -9.13 -16.49
CA SER A 85 -8.69 -10.21 -15.88
C SER A 85 -7.82 -11.41 -15.55
N CYS A 86 -7.95 -11.94 -14.32
CA CYS A 86 -7.16 -13.04 -13.80
C CYS A 86 -8.03 -14.03 -13.05
N SER A 87 -7.90 -15.32 -13.38
CA SER A 87 -8.53 -16.42 -12.65
C SER A 87 -7.47 -17.16 -11.84
N ASP A 88 -7.78 -17.50 -10.59
CA ASP A 88 -6.90 -18.29 -9.74
C ASP A 88 -6.96 -19.80 -10.05
N GLY A 89 -7.88 -20.22 -10.92
CA GLY A 89 -8.07 -21.62 -11.31
C GLY A 89 -8.76 -22.48 -10.26
N MET A 90 -9.07 -21.95 -9.09
CA MET A 90 -9.66 -22.72 -7.98
C MET A 90 -11.03 -22.23 -7.55
N SER A 91 -11.36 -20.97 -7.79
CA SER A 91 -12.65 -20.38 -7.50
C SER A 91 -13.28 -19.80 -8.78
N ASP A 92 -14.59 -19.52 -8.72
CA ASP A 92 -15.28 -18.81 -9.79
C ASP A 92 -15.00 -17.31 -9.78
N ARG A 93 -14.09 -16.87 -8.91
CA ARG A 93 -13.74 -15.46 -8.74
C ARG A 93 -12.83 -15.00 -9.88
N THR A 94 -13.16 -13.85 -10.44
CA THR A 94 -12.31 -13.12 -11.37
C THR A 94 -11.70 -11.92 -10.66
N TYR A 95 -10.37 -11.84 -10.73
CA TYR A 95 -9.61 -10.72 -10.19
C TYR A 95 -9.34 -9.68 -11.27
N LEU A 96 -9.09 -8.44 -10.84
CA LEU A 96 -8.86 -7.33 -11.76
C LEU A 96 -7.46 -7.31 -12.35
N ASP A 97 -6.50 -7.96 -11.67
CA ASP A 97 -5.09 -7.87 -12.02
C ASP A 97 -4.42 -9.25 -12.07
N LYS A 98 -3.43 -9.34 -12.96
CA LYS A 98 -2.41 -10.39 -12.95
C LYS A 98 -1.23 -9.91 -12.13
N VAL A 99 -0.72 -10.76 -11.23
CA VAL A 99 0.38 -10.40 -10.34
C VAL A 99 1.50 -11.40 -10.47
N GLN A 100 2.69 -10.88 -10.74
CA GLN A 100 3.93 -11.64 -10.75
C GLN A 100 4.83 -11.06 -9.67
N ILE A 101 5.30 -11.91 -8.78
CA ILE A 101 6.22 -11.49 -7.74
C ILE A 101 7.50 -12.33 -7.79
N ARG A 102 8.59 -11.71 -7.33
CA ARG A 102 9.85 -12.37 -7.10
C ARG A 102 10.25 -12.13 -5.65
N VAL A 103 10.44 -13.21 -4.92
CA VAL A 103 10.81 -13.17 -3.49
C VAL A 103 12.09 -13.96 -3.32
N ASP A 104 13.14 -13.29 -2.85
CA ASP A 104 14.48 -13.88 -2.70
C ASP A 104 14.92 -14.65 -3.95
N GLY A 105 14.63 -14.11 -5.13
CA GLY A 105 14.97 -14.71 -6.41
C GLY A 105 14.01 -15.76 -6.95
N ARG A 106 12.98 -16.17 -6.18
CA ARG A 106 11.96 -17.11 -6.64
C ARG A 106 10.76 -16.36 -7.20
N GLN A 107 10.26 -16.83 -8.35
CA GLN A 107 9.09 -16.25 -9.00
C GLN A 107 7.80 -16.94 -8.57
N PHE A 108 6.78 -16.13 -8.30
CA PHE A 108 5.43 -16.57 -7.99
C PHE A 108 4.44 -15.82 -8.88
N ASN A 109 3.42 -16.49 -9.36
CA ASN A 109 2.37 -15.91 -10.19
C ASN A 109 1.02 -16.07 -9.51
N GLY A 110 0.15 -15.10 -9.70
CA GLY A 110 -1.20 -15.14 -9.16
C GLY A 110 -2.04 -13.98 -9.63
N CYS A 111 -3.05 -13.67 -8.85
CA CYS A 111 -4.05 -12.65 -9.14
C CYS A 111 -4.15 -11.65 -8.00
N GLY A 112 -4.59 -10.44 -8.31
CA GLY A 112 -4.80 -9.41 -7.31
C GLY A 112 -5.91 -8.43 -7.68
N GLY A 113 -6.09 -7.42 -6.81
CA GLY A 113 -7.13 -6.42 -7.03
C GLY A 113 -8.51 -6.93 -6.65
N LEU A 114 -8.78 -6.95 -5.36
CA LEU A 114 -10.09 -7.31 -4.78
C LEU A 114 -10.96 -6.09 -4.56
#